data_5166fb2b4930dbb413de443d295486e9
#
_entry.id   5166fb2b4930dbb413de443d295486e9
#
_cell.length_a   1.000
_cell.length_b   1.000
_cell.length_c   1.000
_cell.angle_alpha   90.00
_cell.angle_beta   90.00
_cell.angle_gamma   90.00
#
_symmetry.space_group_name_H-M   'P 1'
#
loop_
_entity.id
_entity.type
_entity.pdbx_description
1 polymer ?
#
loop_
_entity_poly.entity_id
_entity_poly.type
_entity_poly.pdbx_seq_one_letter_code
_entity_poly.pdbx_strand_id
1 'polypeptide(L)'
;MIPLSSEQTIPKTTIVLPRSLSVVIIALNEEECIANAIRSCQSFADEVVVVDSGSQDATVQIAQDLGCQVYYNSWTGYSDQRNFGADRAQHDWIFFIDADEVIDDRLATALLEWKHAPTIAANAFSAVRVGDFWDTWLDTRPEYHTRLYNKTIFRIKDVLVHEGPDIKDAPVIKLPGVIWHYGFRDISDLVIRFNRYTDLDAQQAHRNGTRFSLLRLLLKPSAKFVQQYVWYGMFRQGMAGFTLSGLWSFYIFLKEVKLYEIDWKKGRSPEKH
;
A
#
# COMPACT_ATOMS: atom_id res chain seq x y z
N MET A 1 -19.37 65.39 29.00
CA MET A 1 -19.87 64.34 28.08
C MET A 1 -18.69 63.49 27.70
N ILE A 2 -18.57 62.26 28.27
CA ILE A 2 -17.52 61.30 28.01
C ILE A 2 -18.08 60.38 26.94
N PRO A 3 -17.39 60.11 25.79
CA PRO A 3 -17.90 59.21 24.79
C PRO A 3 -17.73 57.75 25.29
N LEU A 4 -18.81 56.97 25.17
CA LEU A 4 -18.92 55.56 25.49
C LEU A 4 -17.98 54.72 24.58
N SER A 5 -17.35 53.80 25.24
CA SER A 5 -16.38 52.82 24.74
C SER A 5 -16.81 52.04 23.50
N SER A 6 -15.85 51.91 22.59
CA SER A 6 -15.87 50.94 21.48
C SER A 6 -16.13 49.51 21.99
N GLU A 7 -17.19 48.89 21.51
CA GLU A 7 -17.42 47.44 21.63
C GLU A 7 -16.22 46.67 21.05
N GLN A 8 -15.50 46.05 21.93
CA GLN A 8 -14.51 45.06 21.51
C GLN A 8 -15.25 43.83 20.97
N THR A 9 -15.26 43.70 19.66
CA THR A 9 -15.76 42.51 18.99
C THR A 9 -14.81 41.33 19.32
N ILE A 10 -15.25 40.42 20.19
CA ILE A 10 -14.56 39.16 20.47
C ILE A 10 -14.51 38.39 19.16
N PRO A 11 -13.32 37.99 18.66
CA PRO A 11 -13.23 37.21 17.45
C PRO A 11 -13.96 35.88 17.68
N LYS A 12 -14.93 35.56 16.82
CA LYS A 12 -15.60 34.24 16.81
C LYS A 12 -14.55 33.19 16.53
N THR A 13 -14.14 32.51 17.58
CA THR A 13 -13.30 31.30 17.42
C THR A 13 -14.11 30.30 16.64
N THR A 14 -13.79 30.11 15.37
CA THR A 14 -14.39 29.03 14.54
C THR A 14 -13.88 27.72 15.11
N ILE A 15 -14.75 26.97 15.77
CA ILE A 15 -14.46 25.61 16.20
C ILE A 15 -14.38 24.76 14.93
N VAL A 16 -13.17 24.38 14.54
CA VAL A 16 -12.95 23.42 13.48
C VAL A 16 -13.10 22.04 14.10
N LEU A 17 -14.14 21.30 13.72
CA LEU A 17 -14.32 19.92 14.14
C LEU A 17 -13.21 19.06 13.48
N PRO A 18 -12.63 18.11 14.23
CA PRO A 18 -11.65 17.18 13.66
C PRO A 18 -12.26 16.38 12.52
N ARG A 19 -11.45 16.06 11.50
CA ARG A 19 -11.87 15.20 10.41
C ARG A 19 -12.01 13.78 10.90
N SER A 20 -13.03 13.09 10.42
CA SER A 20 -13.20 11.66 10.67
C SER A 20 -12.46 10.84 9.62
N LEU A 21 -11.83 9.77 10.07
CA LEU A 21 -10.93 8.93 9.27
C LEU A 21 -11.26 7.45 9.48
N SER A 22 -11.57 6.74 8.40
CA SER A 22 -11.70 5.29 8.40
C SER A 22 -10.38 4.65 7.94
N VAL A 23 -9.92 3.67 8.69
CA VAL A 23 -8.82 2.79 8.27
C VAL A 23 -9.40 1.57 7.58
N VAL A 24 -8.87 1.22 6.41
CA VAL A 24 -9.25 0.02 5.65
C VAL A 24 -8.06 -0.93 5.62
N ILE A 25 -8.27 -2.16 6.08
CA ILE A 25 -7.29 -3.24 6.09
C ILE A 25 -7.83 -4.39 5.25
N ILE A 26 -7.04 -4.89 4.29
CA ILE A 26 -7.35 -6.11 3.55
C ILE A 26 -6.60 -7.28 4.17
N ALA A 27 -7.24 -8.44 4.30
CA ALA A 27 -6.65 -9.59 4.98
C ALA A 27 -7.01 -10.93 4.32
N LEU A 28 -6.06 -11.88 4.40
CA LEU A 28 -6.26 -13.29 4.10
C LEU A 28 -5.22 -14.14 4.83
N ASN A 29 -5.63 -14.85 5.90
CA ASN A 29 -4.77 -15.69 6.74
C ASN A 29 -3.58 -14.91 7.35
N GLU A 30 -3.89 -13.88 8.13
CA GLU A 30 -2.92 -12.95 8.75
C GLU A 30 -3.06 -12.94 10.29
N GLU A 31 -3.41 -14.09 10.92
CA GLU A 31 -3.59 -14.18 12.38
C GLU A 31 -2.37 -13.74 13.19
N GLU A 32 -1.16 -13.91 12.64
CA GLU A 32 0.09 -13.52 13.28
C GLU A 32 0.35 -12.00 13.27
N CYS A 33 -0.19 -11.28 12.26
CA CYS A 33 0.16 -9.88 12.01
C CYS A 33 -0.99 -8.90 12.27
N ILE A 34 -2.23 -9.29 11.98
CA ILE A 34 -3.37 -8.37 11.92
C ILE A 34 -3.62 -7.59 13.22
N ALA A 35 -3.34 -8.20 14.36
CA ALA A 35 -3.51 -7.53 15.65
C ALA A 35 -2.60 -6.30 15.79
N ASN A 36 -1.35 -6.40 15.32
CA ASN A 36 -0.39 -5.30 15.37
C ASN A 36 -0.76 -4.19 14.39
N ALA A 37 -1.20 -4.54 13.19
CA ALA A 37 -1.70 -3.59 12.21
C ALA A 37 -2.87 -2.77 12.78
N ILE A 38 -3.90 -3.43 13.32
CA ILE A 38 -5.07 -2.78 13.92
C ILE A 38 -4.66 -1.86 15.08
N ARG A 39 -3.86 -2.36 16.04
CA ARG A 39 -3.44 -1.59 17.21
C ARG A 39 -2.66 -0.33 16.84
N SER A 40 -1.82 -0.40 15.80
CA SER A 40 -1.05 0.76 15.33
C SER A 40 -1.93 1.90 14.80
N CYS A 41 -3.18 1.59 14.43
CA CYS A 41 -4.14 2.57 13.90
C CYS A 41 -5.09 3.14 14.95
N GLN A 42 -5.25 2.50 16.11
CA GLN A 42 -6.30 2.84 17.09
C GLN A 42 -6.23 4.26 17.63
N SER A 43 -5.04 4.87 17.67
CA SER A 43 -4.87 6.22 18.21
C SER A 43 -5.48 7.33 17.35
N PHE A 44 -5.59 7.11 16.03
CA PHE A 44 -6.06 8.14 15.08
C PHE A 44 -7.30 7.72 14.28
N ALA A 45 -7.59 6.42 14.18
CA ALA A 45 -8.76 5.92 13.46
C ALA A 45 -10.05 6.19 14.23
N ASP A 46 -11.09 6.68 13.55
CA ASP A 46 -12.46 6.76 14.10
C ASP A 46 -13.23 5.46 13.80
N GLU A 47 -12.76 4.69 12.81
CA GLU A 47 -13.30 3.42 12.38
C GLU A 47 -12.19 2.56 11.78
N VAL A 48 -12.23 1.25 12.03
CA VAL A 48 -11.38 0.28 11.34
C VAL A 48 -12.27 -0.74 10.63
N VAL A 49 -12.14 -0.80 9.31
CA VAL A 49 -12.83 -1.74 8.43
C VAL A 49 -11.83 -2.79 7.96
N VAL A 50 -12.09 -4.05 8.25
CA VAL A 50 -11.31 -5.18 7.75
C VAL A 50 -12.09 -5.87 6.63
N VAL A 51 -11.45 -6.03 5.48
CA VAL A 51 -12.00 -6.79 4.35
C VAL A 51 -11.29 -8.13 4.28
N ASP A 52 -11.99 -9.16 4.70
CA ASP A 52 -11.48 -10.53 4.70
C ASP A 52 -11.80 -11.25 3.39
N SER A 53 -10.80 -11.92 2.81
CA SER A 53 -10.94 -12.64 1.54
C SER A 53 -11.25 -14.14 1.71
N GLY A 54 -11.63 -14.56 2.93
CA GLY A 54 -11.97 -15.94 3.28
C GLY A 54 -10.90 -16.66 4.10
N SER A 55 -10.39 -15.98 5.12
CA SER A 55 -9.42 -16.55 6.06
C SER A 55 -9.95 -17.82 6.73
N GLN A 56 -9.05 -18.79 6.93
CA GLN A 56 -9.32 -20.08 7.57
C GLN A 56 -8.65 -20.20 8.93
N ASP A 57 -7.91 -19.17 9.34
CA ASP A 57 -7.23 -19.03 10.63
C ASP A 57 -8.01 -18.07 11.56
N ALA A 58 -7.38 -17.61 12.64
CA ALA A 58 -8.01 -16.73 13.62
C ALA A 58 -8.10 -15.24 13.18
N THR A 59 -7.73 -14.88 11.95
CA THR A 59 -7.70 -13.49 11.46
C THR A 59 -8.98 -12.72 11.74
N VAL A 60 -10.13 -13.28 11.36
CA VAL A 60 -11.45 -12.64 11.50
C VAL A 60 -11.82 -12.46 12.99
N GLN A 61 -11.59 -13.50 13.81
CA GLN A 61 -11.86 -13.44 15.23
C GLN A 61 -11.04 -12.35 15.92
N ILE A 62 -9.75 -12.29 15.65
CA ILE A 62 -8.82 -11.26 16.19
C ILE A 62 -9.29 -9.84 15.83
N ALA A 63 -9.68 -9.63 14.58
CA ALA A 63 -10.16 -8.32 14.14
C ALA A 63 -11.46 -7.91 14.85
N GLN A 64 -12.41 -8.85 15.02
CA GLN A 64 -13.67 -8.61 15.73
C GLN A 64 -13.43 -8.32 17.22
N ASP A 65 -12.56 -9.07 17.88
CA ASP A 65 -12.21 -8.87 19.31
C ASP A 65 -11.53 -7.50 19.55
N LEU A 66 -10.87 -6.94 18.53
CA LEU A 66 -10.28 -5.60 18.55
C LEU A 66 -11.26 -4.49 18.14
N GLY A 67 -12.56 -4.82 17.94
CA GLY A 67 -13.62 -3.86 17.67
C GLY A 67 -13.73 -3.40 16.21
N CYS A 68 -13.10 -4.11 15.27
CA CYS A 68 -13.17 -3.76 13.86
C CYS A 68 -14.52 -4.19 13.24
N GLN A 69 -14.94 -3.46 12.22
CA GLN A 69 -16.01 -3.90 11.33
C GLN A 69 -15.42 -4.85 10.28
N VAL A 70 -15.81 -6.12 10.32
CA VAL A 70 -15.25 -7.13 9.39
C VAL A 70 -16.28 -7.47 8.33
N TYR A 71 -15.86 -7.38 7.07
CA TYR A 71 -16.66 -7.72 5.90
C TYR A 71 -15.97 -8.79 5.06
N TYR A 72 -16.71 -9.81 4.70
CA TYR A 72 -16.24 -10.79 3.73
C TYR A 72 -16.40 -10.25 2.30
N ASN A 73 -15.36 -10.37 1.50
CA ASN A 73 -15.40 -10.15 0.06
C ASN A 73 -14.48 -11.15 -0.64
N SER A 74 -15.04 -11.99 -1.52
CA SER A 74 -14.24 -12.96 -2.26
C SER A 74 -13.13 -12.27 -3.05
N TRP A 75 -11.97 -12.92 -3.15
CA TRP A 75 -10.81 -12.33 -3.80
C TRP A 75 -11.04 -12.10 -5.31
N THR A 76 -11.02 -10.86 -5.74
CA THR A 76 -11.09 -10.43 -7.14
C THR A 76 -9.89 -9.59 -7.57
N GLY A 77 -9.08 -9.13 -6.60
CA GLY A 77 -7.88 -8.33 -6.81
C GLY A 77 -7.66 -7.30 -5.71
N TYR A 78 -6.45 -6.79 -5.60
CA TYR A 78 -6.11 -5.80 -4.57
C TYR A 78 -6.94 -4.52 -4.68
N SER A 79 -7.12 -4.01 -5.89
CA SER A 79 -7.91 -2.79 -6.15
C SER A 79 -9.36 -2.94 -5.72
N ASP A 80 -9.97 -4.07 -6.05
CA ASP A 80 -11.36 -4.35 -5.70
C ASP A 80 -11.55 -4.49 -4.19
N GLN A 81 -10.64 -5.20 -3.50
CA GLN A 81 -10.70 -5.35 -2.04
C GLN A 81 -10.63 -4.00 -1.33
N ARG A 82 -9.68 -3.13 -1.73
CA ARG A 82 -9.55 -1.80 -1.13
C ARG A 82 -10.73 -0.88 -1.46
N ASN A 83 -11.22 -0.89 -2.70
CA ASN A 83 -12.40 -0.13 -3.07
C ASN A 83 -13.65 -0.62 -2.34
N PHE A 84 -13.82 -1.94 -2.19
CA PHE A 84 -14.91 -2.52 -1.41
C PHE A 84 -14.88 -2.04 0.04
N GLY A 85 -13.70 -2.06 0.69
CA GLY A 85 -13.53 -1.56 2.05
C GLY A 85 -13.84 -0.06 2.17
N ALA A 86 -13.36 0.74 1.21
CA ALA A 86 -13.64 2.17 1.17
C ALA A 86 -15.15 2.46 1.00
N ASP A 87 -15.87 1.66 0.23
CA ASP A 87 -17.33 1.79 0.05
C ASP A 87 -18.11 1.40 1.33
N ARG A 88 -17.56 0.53 2.19
CA ARG A 88 -18.13 0.13 3.48
C ARG A 88 -17.82 1.10 4.61
N ALA A 89 -16.71 1.82 4.50
CA ALA A 89 -16.29 2.82 5.47
C ALA A 89 -17.29 3.98 5.58
N GLN A 90 -17.55 4.46 6.81
CA GLN A 90 -18.52 5.53 7.08
C GLN A 90 -18.00 6.92 6.71
N HIS A 91 -16.67 7.11 6.76
CA HIS A 91 -16.06 8.43 6.58
C HIS A 91 -15.53 8.63 5.16
N ASP A 92 -15.43 9.88 4.74
CA ASP A 92 -14.94 10.26 3.40
C ASP A 92 -13.43 10.08 3.26
N TRP A 93 -12.69 10.18 4.36
CA TRP A 93 -11.27 10.01 4.36
C TRP A 93 -10.90 8.57 4.69
N ILE A 94 -10.10 7.99 3.81
CA ILE A 94 -9.64 6.61 3.91
C ILE A 94 -8.14 6.59 4.06
N PHE A 95 -7.67 5.89 5.11
CA PHE A 95 -6.29 5.45 5.23
C PHE A 95 -6.25 3.93 5.06
N PHE A 96 -5.50 3.43 4.10
CA PHE A 96 -5.42 1.99 3.90
C PHE A 96 -4.02 1.46 4.21
N ILE A 97 -3.99 0.30 4.85
CA ILE A 97 -2.79 -0.48 5.12
C ILE A 97 -3.06 -1.96 4.83
N ASP A 98 -2.00 -2.75 4.70
CA ASP A 98 -2.09 -4.20 4.61
C ASP A 98 -2.05 -4.82 6.02
N ALA A 99 -2.56 -6.04 6.20
CA ALA A 99 -2.62 -6.69 7.51
C ALA A 99 -1.24 -7.02 8.10
N ASP A 100 -0.19 -7.01 7.27
CA ASP A 100 1.21 -7.20 7.62
C ASP A 100 2.01 -5.87 7.73
N GLU A 101 1.30 -4.74 7.83
CA GLU A 101 1.89 -3.40 7.98
C GLU A 101 1.60 -2.80 9.36
N VAL A 102 2.56 -2.08 9.93
CA VAL A 102 2.46 -1.39 11.22
C VAL A 102 2.91 0.06 11.06
N ILE A 103 2.14 0.98 11.61
CA ILE A 103 2.42 2.42 11.54
C ILE A 103 3.26 2.82 12.74
N ASP A 104 4.32 3.62 12.52
CA ASP A 104 5.11 4.17 13.61
C ASP A 104 4.41 5.34 14.33
N ASP A 105 4.85 5.67 15.54
CA ASP A 105 4.28 6.74 16.36
C ASP A 105 4.36 8.10 15.68
N ARG A 106 5.37 8.32 14.84
CA ARG A 106 5.56 9.58 14.13
C ARG A 106 4.51 9.77 13.04
N LEU A 107 4.17 8.70 12.30
CA LEU A 107 3.10 8.75 11.31
C LEU A 107 1.73 8.86 11.99
N ALA A 108 1.50 8.12 13.08
CA ALA A 108 0.28 8.23 13.87
C ALA A 108 0.06 9.65 14.38
N THR A 109 1.11 10.30 14.92
CA THR A 109 1.06 11.72 15.35
C THR A 109 0.74 12.63 14.18
N ALA A 110 1.38 12.46 13.03
CA ALA A 110 1.12 13.27 11.84
C ALA A 110 -0.32 13.15 11.33
N LEU A 111 -0.91 11.96 11.43
CA LEU A 111 -2.32 11.72 11.09
C LEU A 111 -3.26 12.41 12.09
N LEU A 112 -2.95 12.40 13.38
CA LEU A 112 -3.68 13.15 14.38
C LEU A 112 -3.61 14.67 14.15
N GLU A 113 -2.43 15.21 13.87
CA GLU A 113 -2.23 16.63 13.52
C GLU A 113 -3.03 16.99 12.26
N TRP A 114 -3.00 16.14 11.25
CA TRP A 114 -3.79 16.31 10.03
C TRP A 114 -5.30 16.34 10.33
N LYS A 115 -5.81 15.46 11.21
CA LYS A 115 -7.23 15.46 11.61
C LYS A 115 -7.65 16.79 12.22
N HIS A 116 -6.79 17.41 13.02
CA HIS A 116 -7.08 18.65 13.75
C HIS A 116 -6.67 19.92 12.99
N ALA A 117 -5.98 19.80 11.85
CA ALA A 117 -5.54 20.96 11.08
C ALA A 117 -6.74 21.81 10.60
N PRO A 118 -6.71 23.14 10.73
CA PRO A 118 -7.84 24.01 10.34
C PRO A 118 -8.13 23.95 8.84
N THR A 119 -7.11 23.70 8.03
CA THR A 119 -7.22 23.58 6.58
C THR A 119 -6.45 22.35 6.10
N ILE A 120 -6.83 21.82 4.94
CA ILE A 120 -6.09 20.76 4.25
C ILE A 120 -5.46 21.30 2.97
N ALA A 121 -4.21 20.95 2.75
CA ALA A 121 -3.47 21.43 1.58
C ALA A 121 -3.59 20.50 0.36
N ALA A 122 -4.12 19.27 0.55
CA ALA A 122 -4.31 18.28 -0.52
C ALA A 122 -5.41 17.29 -0.14
N ASN A 123 -5.90 16.54 -1.15
CA ASN A 123 -6.89 15.47 -0.97
C ASN A 123 -6.26 14.06 -1.01
N ALA A 124 -4.92 13.99 -1.06
CA ALA A 124 -4.16 12.75 -1.01
C ALA A 124 -2.82 12.98 -0.31
N PHE A 125 -2.39 11.97 0.47
CA PHE A 125 -1.15 12.03 1.25
C PHE A 125 -0.42 10.69 1.13
N SER A 126 0.91 10.76 1.13
CA SER A 126 1.76 9.58 1.03
C SER A 126 2.64 9.41 2.27
N ALA A 127 2.98 8.18 2.58
CA ALA A 127 3.91 7.80 3.64
C ALA A 127 5.00 6.88 3.09
N VAL A 128 6.14 6.86 3.76
CA VAL A 128 7.24 5.94 3.43
C VAL A 128 6.87 4.54 3.92
N ARG A 129 7.09 3.54 3.08
CA ARG A 129 7.00 2.13 3.45
C ARG A 129 8.40 1.53 3.49
N VAL A 130 8.73 0.84 4.58
CA VAL A 130 10.00 0.16 4.77
C VAL A 130 9.70 -1.32 5.05
N GLY A 131 10.27 -2.20 4.24
CA GLY A 131 10.18 -3.64 4.44
C GLY A 131 11.36 -4.17 5.26
N ASP A 132 11.15 -5.28 5.93
CA ASP A 132 12.22 -6.08 6.52
C ASP A 132 12.61 -7.26 5.62
N PHE A 133 13.80 -7.75 5.84
CA PHE A 133 14.28 -9.00 5.28
C PHE A 133 15.33 -9.61 6.22
N TRP A 134 15.05 -10.81 6.75
CA TRP A 134 15.89 -11.47 7.75
C TRP A 134 16.20 -10.56 8.95
N ASP A 135 15.16 -10.05 9.59
CA ASP A 135 15.26 -9.13 10.75
C ASP A 135 16.09 -7.87 10.49
N THR A 136 16.33 -7.57 9.21
CA THR A 136 17.07 -6.39 8.76
C THR A 136 16.12 -5.42 8.07
N TRP A 137 15.93 -4.26 8.65
CA TRP A 137 15.20 -3.17 7.98
C TRP A 137 15.99 -2.68 6.78
N LEU A 138 15.33 -2.69 5.62
CA LEU A 138 15.98 -2.34 4.37
C LEU A 138 16.10 -0.82 4.25
N ASP A 139 17.28 -0.29 4.58
CA ASP A 139 17.63 1.11 4.36
C ASP A 139 17.86 1.37 2.86
N THR A 140 16.77 1.38 2.13
CA THR A 140 16.74 1.68 0.70
C THR A 140 16.25 3.12 0.48
N ARG A 141 16.17 3.55 -0.78
CA ARG A 141 15.51 4.82 -1.09
C ARG A 141 14.08 4.82 -0.58
N PRO A 142 13.65 5.86 0.16
CA PRO A 142 12.29 5.93 0.66
C PRO A 142 11.30 5.90 -0.50
N GLU A 143 10.48 4.85 -0.55
CA GLU A 143 9.36 4.76 -1.48
C GLU A 143 8.11 5.32 -0.81
N TYR A 144 7.57 6.39 -1.40
CA TYR A 144 6.36 7.01 -0.91
C TYR A 144 5.15 6.38 -1.59
N HIS A 145 4.28 5.80 -0.80
CA HIS A 145 3.00 5.25 -1.24
C HIS A 145 1.86 6.15 -0.77
N THR A 146 0.95 6.50 -1.65
CA THR A 146 -0.26 7.25 -1.25
C THR A 146 -1.15 6.32 -0.45
N ARG A 147 -1.42 6.68 0.80
CA ARG A 147 -2.16 5.85 1.76
C ARG A 147 -3.40 6.53 2.33
N LEU A 148 -3.38 7.87 2.43
CA LEU A 148 -4.52 8.66 2.87
C LEU A 148 -5.10 9.42 1.69
N TYR A 149 -6.41 9.29 1.46
CA TYR A 149 -7.10 9.97 0.37
C TYR A 149 -8.59 10.19 0.70
N ASN A 150 -9.20 11.17 0.02
CA ASN A 150 -10.64 11.38 0.09
C ASN A 150 -11.33 10.50 -0.97
N LYS A 151 -12.17 9.54 -0.53
CA LYS A 151 -12.87 8.57 -1.40
C LYS A 151 -13.95 9.20 -2.28
N THR A 152 -14.42 10.40 -1.94
CA THR A 152 -15.40 11.12 -2.76
C THR A 152 -14.77 11.76 -4.01
N ILE A 153 -13.42 11.89 -4.00
CA ILE A 153 -12.65 12.49 -5.09
C ILE A 153 -11.86 11.42 -5.85
N PHE A 154 -11.29 10.45 -5.14
CA PHE A 154 -10.41 9.42 -5.71
C PHE A 154 -10.90 8.02 -5.42
N ARG A 155 -10.64 7.12 -6.35
CA ARG A 155 -10.78 5.67 -6.16
C ARG A 155 -9.45 4.98 -6.43
N ILE A 156 -9.26 3.80 -5.86
CA ILE A 156 -8.11 2.96 -6.20
C ILE A 156 -8.22 2.54 -7.66
N LYS A 157 -7.12 2.68 -8.42
CA LYS A 157 -7.04 2.29 -9.84
C LYS A 157 -7.35 0.81 -10.01
N ASP A 158 -8.11 0.49 -11.04
CA ASP A 158 -8.31 -0.90 -11.46
C ASP A 158 -7.07 -1.41 -12.22
N VAL A 159 -6.11 -1.90 -11.44
CA VAL A 159 -4.86 -2.51 -11.92
C VAL A 159 -4.57 -3.78 -11.14
N LEU A 160 -3.85 -4.70 -11.76
CA LEU A 160 -3.55 -6.00 -11.15
C LEU A 160 -2.50 -5.91 -10.03
N VAL A 161 -1.59 -4.94 -10.13
CA VAL A 161 -0.49 -4.68 -9.19
C VAL A 161 -0.17 -3.20 -9.14
N HIS A 162 0.51 -2.77 -8.07
CA HIS A 162 0.88 -1.37 -7.82
C HIS A 162 -0.33 -0.43 -7.76
N GLU A 163 -1.38 -0.93 -7.12
CA GLU A 163 -2.62 -0.21 -6.93
C GLU A 163 -2.44 0.97 -5.96
N GLY A 164 -3.17 2.02 -6.23
CA GLY A 164 -3.22 3.22 -5.42
C GLY A 164 -4.32 4.14 -5.93
N PRO A 165 -4.68 5.19 -5.18
CA PRO A 165 -5.69 6.14 -5.64
C PRO A 165 -5.34 6.74 -7.00
N ASP A 166 -6.34 6.88 -7.88
CA ASP A 166 -6.16 7.51 -9.20
C ASP A 166 -6.05 9.03 -9.09
N ILE A 167 -4.90 9.48 -8.61
CA ILE A 167 -4.67 10.88 -8.25
C ILE A 167 -4.42 11.75 -9.48
N LYS A 168 -3.97 11.17 -10.60
CA LYS A 168 -3.53 11.91 -11.81
C LYS A 168 -2.51 12.99 -11.44
N ASP A 169 -2.84 14.26 -11.71
CA ASP A 169 -1.98 15.42 -11.47
C ASP A 169 -2.30 16.14 -10.14
N ALA A 170 -3.15 15.55 -9.28
CA ALA A 170 -3.50 16.15 -8.01
C ALA A 170 -2.28 16.19 -7.05
N PRO A 171 -2.15 17.24 -6.24
CA PRO A 171 -1.05 17.35 -5.29
C PRO A 171 -1.13 16.24 -4.23
N VAL A 172 0.01 15.61 -3.94
CA VAL A 172 0.18 14.63 -2.87
C VAL A 172 1.18 15.16 -1.86
N ILE A 173 0.77 15.25 -0.61
CA ILE A 173 1.64 15.69 0.48
C ILE A 173 2.26 14.49 1.17
N LYS A 174 3.55 14.58 1.47
CA LYS A 174 4.29 13.57 2.21
C LYS A 174 4.07 13.75 3.70
N LEU A 175 3.58 12.70 4.37
CA LEU A 175 3.50 12.65 5.82
C LEU A 175 4.85 12.17 6.38
N PRO A 176 5.27 12.70 7.53
CA PRO A 176 6.43 12.17 8.25
C PRO A 176 6.09 10.81 8.89
N GLY A 177 7.14 10.01 9.16
CA GLY A 177 6.99 8.69 9.74
C GLY A 177 7.04 7.57 8.72
N VAL A 178 6.84 6.34 9.18
CA VAL A 178 7.08 5.12 8.41
C VAL A 178 5.96 4.11 8.62
N ILE A 179 5.65 3.38 7.56
CA ILE A 179 4.86 2.16 7.58
C ILE A 179 5.86 1.00 7.53
N TRP A 180 5.96 0.25 8.63
CA TRP A 180 6.79 -0.94 8.73
C TRP A 180 6.04 -2.12 8.12
N HIS A 181 6.65 -2.80 7.16
CA HIS A 181 6.06 -3.93 6.47
C HIS A 181 6.82 -5.22 6.80
N TYR A 182 6.16 -6.12 7.51
CA TYR A 182 6.64 -7.45 7.88
C TYR A 182 6.30 -8.44 6.77
N GLY A 183 6.96 -8.24 5.62
CA GLY A 183 6.46 -8.78 4.36
C GLY A 183 6.83 -10.22 4.04
N PHE A 184 7.92 -10.75 4.58
CA PHE A 184 8.43 -12.06 4.13
C PHE A 184 8.87 -12.91 5.30
N ARG A 185 8.15 -14.03 5.51
CA ARG A 185 8.49 -15.00 6.56
C ARG A 185 9.84 -15.68 6.30
N ASP A 186 10.07 -16.09 5.06
CA ASP A 186 11.29 -16.75 4.61
C ASP A 186 11.48 -16.64 3.08
N ILE A 187 12.55 -17.24 2.57
CA ILE A 187 12.85 -17.27 1.12
C ILE A 187 11.76 -17.98 0.33
N SER A 188 11.19 -19.05 0.86
CA SER A 188 10.15 -19.82 0.17
C SER A 188 8.89 -19.00 -0.01
N ASP A 189 8.44 -18.29 1.04
CA ASP A 189 7.32 -17.36 0.97
C ASP A 189 7.58 -16.24 -0.04
N LEU A 190 8.77 -15.63 -0.01
CA LEU A 190 9.16 -14.60 -0.97
C LEU A 190 9.12 -15.11 -2.43
N VAL A 191 9.62 -16.31 -2.69
CA VAL A 191 9.62 -16.90 -4.04
C VAL A 191 8.19 -17.21 -4.50
N ILE A 192 7.32 -17.72 -3.61
CA ILE A 192 5.90 -17.96 -3.91
C ILE A 192 5.21 -16.64 -4.26
N ARG A 193 5.41 -15.59 -3.47
CA ARG A 193 4.86 -14.26 -3.74
C ARG A 193 5.41 -13.69 -5.06
N PHE A 194 6.70 -13.81 -5.32
CA PHE A 194 7.30 -13.39 -6.60
C PHE A 194 6.72 -14.14 -7.79
N ASN A 195 6.47 -15.44 -7.65
CA ASN A 195 5.82 -16.19 -8.70
C ASN A 195 4.43 -15.63 -9.01
N ARG A 196 3.61 -15.35 -7.97
CA ARG A 196 2.26 -14.76 -8.12
C ARG A 196 2.32 -13.34 -8.70
N TYR A 197 3.17 -12.47 -8.15
CA TYR A 197 3.26 -11.07 -8.62
C TYR A 197 3.80 -10.97 -10.04
N THR A 198 4.75 -11.81 -10.44
CA THR A 198 5.26 -11.82 -11.82
C THR A 198 4.22 -12.30 -12.83
N ASP A 199 3.25 -13.17 -12.43
CA ASP A 199 2.09 -13.50 -13.27
C ASP A 199 1.21 -12.26 -13.51
N LEU A 200 0.86 -11.56 -12.45
CA LEU A 200 0.03 -10.35 -12.52
C LEU A 200 0.73 -9.23 -13.31
N ASP A 201 2.01 -9.02 -13.06
CA ASP A 201 2.84 -8.02 -13.74
C ASP A 201 2.98 -8.32 -15.24
N ALA A 202 3.19 -9.58 -15.62
CA ALA A 202 3.27 -9.98 -17.02
C ALA A 202 1.92 -9.79 -17.73
N GLN A 203 0.82 -10.16 -17.07
CA GLN A 203 -0.53 -9.93 -17.59
C GLN A 203 -0.83 -8.44 -17.76
N GLN A 204 -0.49 -7.63 -16.75
CA GLN A 204 -0.68 -6.17 -16.82
C GLN A 204 0.15 -5.55 -17.94
N ALA A 205 1.42 -5.94 -18.06
CA ALA A 205 2.30 -5.48 -19.14
C ALA A 205 1.73 -5.86 -20.52
N HIS A 206 1.21 -7.09 -20.65
CA HIS A 206 0.58 -7.55 -21.88
C HIS A 206 -0.71 -6.77 -22.22
N ARG A 207 -1.57 -6.49 -21.22
CA ARG A 207 -2.76 -5.63 -21.38
C ARG A 207 -2.39 -4.23 -21.85
N ASN A 208 -1.28 -3.68 -21.35
CA ASN A 208 -0.75 -2.38 -21.75
C ASN A 208 -0.04 -2.38 -23.11
N GLY A 209 -0.13 -3.48 -23.87
CA GLY A 209 0.47 -3.59 -25.19
C GLY A 209 1.95 -3.95 -25.20
N THR A 210 2.59 -4.17 -24.05
CA THR A 210 3.99 -4.61 -23.99
C THR A 210 4.10 -6.04 -24.49
N ARG A 211 5.09 -6.30 -25.36
CA ARG A 211 5.39 -7.63 -25.89
C ARG A 211 6.76 -8.08 -25.41
N PHE A 212 7.01 -9.39 -25.43
CA PHE A 212 8.32 -9.95 -25.11
C PHE A 212 9.46 -9.32 -25.92
N SER A 213 10.63 -9.22 -25.28
CA SER A 213 11.85 -8.77 -25.93
C SER A 213 13.06 -9.50 -25.36
N LEU A 214 13.81 -10.20 -26.23
CA LEU A 214 15.03 -10.92 -25.85
C LEU A 214 16.07 -9.96 -25.25
N LEU A 215 16.18 -8.75 -25.80
CA LEU A 215 17.11 -7.73 -25.28
C LEU A 215 16.75 -7.34 -23.83
N ARG A 216 15.46 -7.17 -23.53
CA ARG A 216 15.01 -6.90 -22.16
C ARG A 216 15.27 -8.08 -21.22
N LEU A 217 15.03 -9.31 -21.67
CA LEU A 217 15.32 -10.52 -20.90
C LEU A 217 16.80 -10.60 -20.52
N LEU A 218 17.71 -10.28 -21.44
CA LEU A 218 19.15 -10.39 -21.19
C LEU A 218 19.71 -9.23 -20.36
N LEU A 219 19.21 -8.00 -20.55
CA LEU A 219 19.81 -6.83 -19.93
C LEU A 219 19.14 -6.40 -18.63
N LYS A 220 17.80 -6.45 -18.54
CA LYS A 220 17.08 -5.92 -17.37
C LYS A 220 17.38 -6.63 -16.06
N PRO A 221 17.51 -7.97 -15.99
CA PRO A 221 17.84 -8.63 -14.72
C PRO A 221 19.18 -8.17 -14.16
N SER A 222 20.23 -8.15 -15.00
CA SER A 222 21.57 -7.69 -14.58
C SER A 222 21.57 -6.23 -14.18
N ALA A 223 20.90 -5.37 -14.95
CA ALA A 223 20.74 -3.96 -14.61
C ALA A 223 19.97 -3.77 -13.29
N LYS A 224 18.96 -4.60 -13.02
CA LYS A 224 18.21 -4.58 -11.75
C LYS A 224 19.08 -4.98 -10.57
N PHE A 225 19.91 -6.01 -10.72
CA PHE A 225 20.87 -6.39 -9.68
C PHE A 225 21.82 -5.24 -9.35
N VAL A 226 22.47 -4.64 -10.36
CA VAL A 226 23.38 -3.50 -10.16
C VAL A 226 22.65 -2.30 -9.54
N GLN A 227 21.45 -2.00 -9.99
CA GLN A 227 20.63 -0.94 -9.43
C GLN A 227 20.36 -1.16 -7.94
N GLN A 228 19.93 -2.36 -7.54
CA GLN A 228 19.62 -2.68 -6.15
C GLN A 228 20.91 -2.71 -5.32
N TYR A 229 21.87 -3.54 -5.75
CA TYR A 229 23.05 -3.83 -4.93
C TYR A 229 23.98 -2.63 -4.81
N VAL A 230 24.26 -1.94 -5.93
CA VAL A 230 25.21 -0.82 -5.96
C VAL A 230 24.51 0.51 -5.77
N TRP A 231 23.54 0.83 -6.63
CA TRP A 231 22.93 2.17 -6.68
C TRP A 231 22.05 2.47 -5.46
N TYR A 232 21.29 1.48 -4.98
CA TYR A 232 20.46 1.63 -3.76
C TYR A 232 21.22 1.27 -2.49
N GLY A 233 22.50 0.88 -2.60
CA GLY A 233 23.35 0.67 -1.44
C GLY A 233 23.10 -0.62 -0.68
N MET A 234 22.40 -1.61 -1.28
CA MET A 234 22.09 -2.89 -0.64
C MET A 234 23.34 -3.68 -0.25
N PHE A 235 24.51 -3.39 -0.83
CA PHE A 235 25.79 -3.99 -0.41
C PHE A 235 26.12 -3.69 1.07
N ARG A 236 25.55 -2.64 1.66
CA ARG A 236 25.72 -2.29 3.08
C ARG A 236 24.95 -3.22 4.01
N GLN A 237 23.97 -3.94 3.48
CA GLN A 237 23.11 -4.88 4.22
C GLN A 237 23.66 -6.32 4.20
N GLY A 238 24.96 -6.49 3.85
CA GLY A 238 25.63 -7.76 3.84
C GLY A 238 24.93 -8.83 2.99
N MET A 239 24.77 -10.05 3.55
CA MET A 239 24.16 -11.16 2.83
C MET A 239 22.67 -10.93 2.53
N ALA A 240 21.93 -10.27 3.41
CA ALA A 240 20.52 -9.93 3.18
C ALA A 240 20.37 -9.06 1.92
N GLY A 241 21.20 -8.00 1.81
CA GLY A 241 21.19 -7.11 0.64
C GLY A 241 21.61 -7.80 -0.66
N PHE A 242 22.62 -8.68 -0.60
CA PHE A 242 23.04 -9.47 -1.76
C PHE A 242 21.94 -10.40 -2.24
N THR A 243 21.37 -11.18 -1.31
CA THR A 243 20.31 -12.15 -1.60
C THR A 243 19.07 -11.46 -2.19
N LEU A 244 18.62 -10.39 -1.55
CA LEU A 244 17.44 -9.67 -2.02
C LEU A 244 17.66 -9.02 -3.39
N SER A 245 18.86 -8.47 -3.65
CA SER A 245 19.22 -7.94 -4.97
C SER A 245 19.19 -9.01 -6.06
N GLY A 246 19.66 -10.22 -5.74
CA GLY A 246 19.57 -11.39 -6.63
C GLY A 246 18.13 -11.83 -6.89
N LEU A 247 17.31 -11.88 -5.85
CA LEU A 247 15.89 -12.24 -5.96
C LEU A 247 15.10 -11.21 -6.76
N TRP A 248 15.33 -9.91 -6.59
CA TRP A 248 14.72 -8.89 -7.45
C TRP A 248 15.17 -8.97 -8.91
N SER A 249 16.43 -9.33 -9.16
CA SER A 249 16.93 -9.62 -10.52
C SER A 249 16.19 -10.82 -11.13
N PHE A 250 16.01 -11.89 -10.34
CA PHE A 250 15.24 -13.08 -10.74
C PHE A 250 13.76 -12.73 -11.00
N TYR A 251 13.15 -11.86 -10.18
CA TYR A 251 11.79 -11.36 -10.42
C TYR A 251 11.65 -10.74 -11.82
N ILE A 252 12.59 -9.87 -12.22
CA ILE A 252 12.57 -9.23 -13.53
C ILE A 252 12.76 -10.26 -14.66
N PHE A 253 13.64 -11.24 -14.47
CA PHE A 253 13.81 -12.34 -15.40
C PHE A 253 12.50 -13.13 -15.57
N LEU A 254 11.91 -13.56 -14.46
CA LEU A 254 10.70 -14.37 -14.43
C LEU A 254 9.51 -13.64 -15.10
N LYS A 255 9.35 -12.34 -14.84
CA LYS A 255 8.34 -11.50 -15.50
C LYS A 255 8.47 -11.48 -17.01
N GLU A 256 9.70 -11.30 -17.55
CA GLU A 256 9.92 -11.28 -19.01
C GLU A 256 9.69 -12.66 -19.64
N VAL A 257 10.05 -13.76 -18.95
CA VAL A 257 9.79 -15.13 -19.42
C VAL A 257 8.28 -15.41 -19.44
N LYS A 258 7.53 -15.00 -18.41
CA LYS A 258 6.07 -15.14 -18.36
C LYS A 258 5.37 -14.30 -19.44
N LEU A 259 5.90 -13.13 -19.75
CA LEU A 259 5.39 -12.31 -20.86
C LEU A 259 5.60 -13.04 -22.21
N TYR A 260 6.77 -13.70 -22.41
CA TYR A 260 7.00 -14.56 -23.56
C TYR A 260 5.99 -15.71 -23.62
N GLU A 261 5.73 -16.39 -22.49
CA GLU A 261 4.77 -17.50 -22.42
C GLU A 261 3.35 -17.07 -22.82
N ILE A 262 2.91 -15.85 -22.41
CA ILE A 262 1.62 -15.29 -22.81
C ILE A 262 1.56 -15.09 -24.34
N ASP A 263 2.60 -14.48 -24.92
CA ASP A 263 2.67 -14.25 -26.37
C ASP A 263 2.71 -15.59 -27.14
N TRP A 264 3.49 -16.56 -26.65
CA TRP A 264 3.61 -17.89 -27.26
C TRP A 264 2.30 -18.71 -27.22
N LYS A 265 1.58 -18.69 -26.08
CA LYS A 265 0.27 -19.35 -25.94
C LYS A 265 -0.76 -18.77 -26.90
N LYS A 266 -0.78 -17.45 -27.11
CA LYS A 266 -1.69 -16.78 -28.05
C LYS A 266 -1.39 -17.13 -29.50
N GLY A 267 -0.12 -17.24 -29.88
CA GLY A 267 0.28 -17.65 -31.23
C GLY A 267 -0.02 -19.12 -31.56
N ARG A 268 -0.36 -19.94 -30.53
CA ARG A 268 -0.72 -21.35 -30.67
C ARG A 268 -2.21 -21.67 -30.48
N SER A 269 -3.03 -20.69 -30.11
CA SER A 269 -4.47 -20.87 -30.08
C SER A 269 -4.92 -21.21 -31.50
N PRO A 270 -5.44 -22.43 -31.79
CA PRO A 270 -5.98 -22.73 -33.10
C PRO A 270 -7.14 -21.74 -33.31
N GLU A 271 -7.08 -21.00 -34.40
CA GLU A 271 -8.27 -20.35 -34.93
C GLU A 271 -9.34 -21.44 -35.06
N LYS A 272 -10.44 -21.28 -34.35
CA LYS A 272 -11.58 -22.13 -34.53
C LYS A 272 -12.09 -21.90 -35.96
N HIS A 273 -11.72 -22.81 -36.86
CA HIS A 273 -12.38 -22.95 -38.14
C HIS A 273 -13.79 -23.48 -37.99
#